data_1a3315899f41acc74ac07a8731a337ac
#
_entry.id   1a3315899f41acc74ac07a8731a337ac
#
_cell.length_a   1.000
_cell.length_b   1.000
_cell.length_c   1.000
_cell.angle_alpha   90.00
_cell.angle_beta   90.00
_cell.angle_gamma   90.00
#
_symmetry.space_group_name_H-M   'P 1'
#
loop_
_entity.id
_entity.type
_entity.pdbx_description
1 polymer ?
#
loop_
_entity_poly.entity_id
_entity_poly.type
_entity_poly.pdbx_seq_one_letter_code
_entity_poly.pdbx_strand_id
1 'polypeptide(L)'
;GAKPGKGGILPGTKVNAEIAQIRGIPVGVDAISPNRHPDIKSNRDLLGMIRHIRRVTGKPVGFKAVISDPGWLQQLFGEIRELGLDHAPDFITVDGAEGGTGAAPMPLMDDMGIALRESLPMLVDQLTAHGLRDRVRVIASGKLITPTDVAWALCIGADFVASARGFMFALGCIQALQCNRNTCPTGITTHNEKLQRGLHPASKAERVAQYARNLTKEVGIIAHACGVTSARGLNRSHARVIRENGLSVPLSSLYPELLPVPEKQSDVS
;
A
#
# COMPACT_ATOMS: atom_id res chain seq x y z
N GLY A 1 -1.66 3.33 5.66
CA GLY A 1 -1.35 2.75 6.95
C GLY A 1 -2.34 1.70 7.36
N ALA A 2 -1.94 0.80 8.24
CA ALA A 2 -2.76 -0.27 8.74
C ALA A 2 -3.95 0.28 9.52
N LYS A 3 -5.14 -0.17 9.18
CA LYS A 3 -6.39 0.13 9.89
C LYS A 3 -7.22 -1.14 10.02
N PRO A 4 -6.67 -2.22 10.59
CA PRO A 4 -7.39 -3.49 10.68
C PRO A 4 -8.67 -3.30 11.49
N GLY A 5 -9.80 -3.66 10.90
CA GLY A 5 -11.10 -3.64 11.56
C GLY A 5 -11.68 -2.26 11.91
N LYS A 6 -11.05 -1.16 11.47
CA LYS A 6 -11.61 0.19 11.65
C LYS A 6 -11.17 1.17 10.58
N GLY A 7 -12.12 1.85 9.96
CA GLY A 7 -11.86 2.93 9.02
C GLY A 7 -11.47 4.26 9.67
N GLY A 8 -11.20 5.27 8.84
CA GLY A 8 -10.92 6.62 9.31
C GLY A 8 -12.17 7.34 9.80
N ILE A 9 -11.97 8.35 10.64
CA ILE A 9 -13.02 9.25 11.11
C ILE A 9 -12.72 10.65 10.56
N LEU A 10 -13.71 11.28 9.90
CA LEU A 10 -13.71 12.71 9.63
C LEU A 10 -14.57 13.38 10.70
N PRO A 11 -13.99 14.15 11.62
CA PRO A 11 -14.74 14.79 12.69
C PRO A 11 -15.74 15.81 12.15
N GLY A 12 -16.90 15.92 12.76
CA GLY A 12 -17.96 16.85 12.40
C GLY A 12 -17.48 18.31 12.35
N THR A 13 -16.54 18.69 13.21
CA THR A 13 -15.89 20.01 13.20
C THR A 13 -15.19 20.35 11.86
N LYS A 14 -14.91 19.35 11.02
CA LYS A 14 -14.35 19.49 9.68
C LYS A 14 -15.39 19.35 8.56
N VAL A 15 -16.63 18.97 8.90
CA VAL A 15 -17.71 18.77 7.93
C VAL A 15 -18.46 20.10 7.76
N ASN A 16 -17.93 20.93 6.87
CA ASN A 16 -18.61 22.17 6.43
C ASN A 16 -19.68 21.86 5.37
N ALA A 17 -20.39 22.89 4.89
CA ALA A 17 -21.46 22.74 3.90
C ALA A 17 -20.98 22.08 2.59
N GLU A 18 -19.79 22.43 2.10
CA GLU A 18 -19.19 21.86 0.90
C GLU A 18 -18.90 20.36 1.06
N ILE A 19 -18.26 20.00 2.16
CA ILE A 19 -17.94 18.59 2.45
C ILE A 19 -19.20 17.77 2.67
N ALA A 20 -20.18 18.34 3.37
CA ALA A 20 -21.47 17.71 3.60
C ALA A 20 -22.18 17.39 2.28
N GLN A 21 -22.22 18.35 1.37
CA GLN A 21 -22.82 18.18 0.03
C GLN A 21 -22.08 17.09 -0.79
N ILE A 22 -20.74 17.15 -0.85
CA ILE A 22 -19.94 16.21 -1.63
C ILE A 22 -20.08 14.77 -1.10
N ARG A 23 -20.16 14.61 0.23
CA ARG A 23 -20.22 13.29 0.87
C ARG A 23 -21.64 12.77 1.11
N GLY A 24 -22.66 13.58 0.89
CA GLY A 24 -24.05 13.22 1.17
C GLY A 24 -24.34 12.98 2.67
N ILE A 25 -23.70 13.75 3.57
CA ILE A 25 -23.84 13.66 5.02
C ILE A 25 -24.27 15.01 5.61
N PRO A 26 -24.87 15.04 6.81
CA PRO A 26 -25.24 16.31 7.45
C PRO A 26 -24.01 17.14 7.84
N VAL A 27 -24.14 18.48 7.80
CA VAL A 27 -23.12 19.41 8.29
C VAL A 27 -22.88 19.20 9.78
N GLY A 28 -21.61 19.22 10.19
CA GLY A 28 -21.24 19.11 11.62
C GLY A 28 -21.34 17.71 12.21
N VAL A 29 -21.66 16.69 11.41
CA VAL A 29 -21.76 15.30 11.86
C VAL A 29 -20.50 14.52 11.48
N ASP A 30 -20.00 13.69 12.40
CA ASP A 30 -18.85 12.82 12.15
C ASP A 30 -19.12 11.83 11.01
N ALA A 31 -18.20 11.76 10.05
CA ALA A 31 -18.22 10.71 9.03
C ALA A 31 -17.35 9.55 9.50
N ILE A 32 -17.97 8.44 9.87
CA ILE A 32 -17.31 7.26 10.39
C ILE A 32 -17.33 6.18 9.32
N SER A 33 -16.15 5.75 8.87
CA SER A 33 -16.04 4.63 7.93
C SER A 33 -16.43 3.31 8.61
N PRO A 34 -17.13 2.40 7.91
CA PRO A 34 -17.47 1.09 8.45
C PRO A 34 -16.22 0.24 8.70
N ASN A 35 -16.34 -0.74 9.58
CA ASN A 35 -15.23 -1.65 9.90
C ASN A 35 -14.88 -2.59 8.73
N ARG A 36 -15.82 -2.81 7.83
CA ARG A 36 -15.66 -3.64 6.62
C ARG A 36 -16.56 -3.12 5.50
N HIS A 37 -16.29 -3.53 4.28
CA HIS A 37 -17.19 -3.26 3.16
C HIS A 37 -18.54 -3.97 3.40
N PRO A 38 -19.68 -3.28 3.29
CA PRO A 38 -20.99 -3.86 3.61
C PRO A 38 -21.38 -5.04 2.73
N ASP A 39 -20.99 -5.01 1.45
CA ASP A 39 -21.36 -6.01 0.45
C ASP A 39 -20.33 -7.15 0.32
N ILE A 40 -19.19 -7.07 1.01
CA ILE A 40 -18.14 -8.09 0.97
C ILE A 40 -18.11 -8.82 2.31
N LYS A 41 -18.58 -10.08 2.33
CA LYS A 41 -18.64 -10.93 3.51
C LYS A 41 -17.69 -12.13 3.42
N SER A 42 -17.26 -12.47 2.20
CA SER A 42 -16.39 -13.60 1.89
C SER A 42 -15.36 -13.23 0.80
N ASN A 43 -14.37 -14.10 0.59
CA ASN A 43 -13.46 -13.98 -0.54
C ASN A 43 -14.20 -14.03 -1.87
N ARG A 44 -15.21 -14.90 -1.98
CA ARG A 44 -16.02 -15.03 -3.21
C ARG A 44 -16.78 -13.75 -3.53
N ASP A 45 -17.29 -13.02 -2.53
CA ASP A 45 -17.92 -11.72 -2.73
C ASP A 45 -16.91 -10.70 -3.24
N LEU A 46 -15.69 -10.67 -2.65
CA LEU A 46 -14.60 -9.80 -3.12
C LEU A 46 -14.25 -10.08 -4.57
N LEU A 47 -14.02 -11.34 -4.92
CA LEU A 47 -13.65 -11.75 -6.27
C LEU A 47 -14.78 -11.49 -7.27
N GLY A 48 -16.02 -11.73 -6.88
CA GLY A 48 -17.22 -11.42 -7.68
C GLY A 48 -17.35 -9.92 -7.95
N MET A 49 -17.13 -9.08 -6.95
CA MET A 49 -17.15 -7.62 -7.08
C MET A 49 -16.06 -7.11 -7.99
N ILE A 50 -14.81 -7.61 -7.87
CA ILE A 50 -13.68 -7.25 -8.74
C ILE A 50 -14.04 -7.56 -10.20
N ARG A 51 -14.52 -8.76 -10.45
CA ARG A 51 -14.95 -9.17 -11.79
C ARG A 51 -16.09 -8.29 -12.34
N HIS A 52 -17.10 -8.02 -11.51
CA HIS A 52 -18.23 -7.16 -11.89
C HIS A 52 -17.77 -5.75 -12.29
N ILE A 53 -16.98 -5.10 -11.43
CA ILE A 53 -16.49 -3.73 -11.69
C ILE A 53 -15.61 -3.71 -12.95
N ARG A 54 -14.74 -4.71 -13.14
CA ARG A 54 -13.92 -4.81 -14.37
C ARG A 54 -14.78 -4.89 -15.62
N ARG A 55 -15.84 -5.71 -15.60
CA ARG A 55 -16.75 -5.83 -16.74
C ARG A 55 -17.51 -4.55 -17.05
N VAL A 56 -17.95 -3.83 -16.01
CA VAL A 56 -18.70 -2.57 -16.18
C VAL A 56 -17.80 -1.44 -16.67
N THR A 57 -16.59 -1.36 -16.15
CA THR A 57 -15.70 -0.22 -16.42
C THR A 57 -14.71 -0.44 -17.56
N GLY A 58 -14.39 -1.69 -17.87
CA GLY A 58 -13.30 -2.05 -18.79
C GLY A 58 -11.91 -1.66 -18.26
N LYS A 59 -11.78 -1.35 -16.96
CA LYS A 59 -10.53 -0.88 -16.34
C LYS A 59 -9.92 -1.95 -15.42
N PRO A 60 -8.59 -1.88 -15.17
CA PRO A 60 -7.97 -2.72 -14.15
C PRO A 60 -8.61 -2.51 -12.77
N VAL A 61 -8.90 -3.60 -12.07
CA VAL A 61 -9.52 -3.60 -10.75
C VAL A 61 -8.70 -4.43 -9.79
N GLY A 62 -8.45 -3.89 -8.62
CA GLY A 62 -7.74 -4.55 -7.53
C GLY A 62 -8.23 -4.08 -6.18
N PHE A 63 -7.54 -4.48 -5.15
CA PHE A 63 -7.86 -4.07 -3.78
C PHE A 63 -6.59 -3.73 -3.00
N LYS A 64 -6.77 -3.02 -1.89
CA LYS A 64 -5.73 -2.72 -0.90
C LYS A 64 -6.08 -3.41 0.41
N ALA A 65 -5.11 -4.12 0.97
CA ALA A 65 -5.26 -4.80 2.24
C ALA A 65 -4.02 -4.64 3.12
N VAL A 66 -4.23 -4.64 4.43
CA VAL A 66 -3.24 -4.98 5.43
C VAL A 66 -3.37 -6.46 5.69
N ILE A 67 -2.28 -7.19 5.60
CA ILE A 67 -2.26 -8.62 5.88
C ILE A 67 -2.11 -8.79 7.40
N SER A 68 -3.02 -9.51 8.02
CA SER A 68 -2.98 -9.86 9.44
C SER A 68 -2.92 -11.38 9.65
N ASP A 69 -3.34 -12.14 8.64
CA ASP A 69 -3.34 -13.60 8.63
C ASP A 69 -2.82 -14.12 7.29
N PRO A 70 -1.68 -14.83 7.28
CA PRO A 70 -1.15 -15.46 6.08
C PRO A 70 -2.09 -16.48 5.44
N GLY A 71 -2.86 -17.20 6.25
CA GLY A 71 -3.81 -18.22 5.79
C GLY A 71 -4.91 -17.63 4.90
N TRP A 72 -5.27 -16.37 5.12
CA TRP A 72 -6.22 -15.67 4.26
C TRP A 72 -5.75 -15.57 2.80
N LEU A 73 -4.46 -15.31 2.55
CA LEU A 73 -3.91 -15.27 1.18
C LEU A 73 -4.00 -16.62 0.49
N GLN A 74 -3.69 -17.70 1.21
CA GLN A 74 -3.78 -19.05 0.67
C GLN A 74 -5.22 -19.40 0.26
N GLN A 75 -6.19 -19.07 1.11
CA GLN A 75 -7.61 -19.27 0.81
C GLN A 75 -8.03 -18.44 -0.40
N LEU A 76 -7.71 -17.15 -0.42
CA LEU A 76 -8.07 -16.25 -1.52
C LEU A 76 -7.52 -16.75 -2.87
N PHE A 77 -6.25 -17.15 -2.91
CA PHE A 77 -5.60 -17.59 -4.14
C PHE A 77 -6.06 -18.98 -4.56
N GLY A 78 -6.38 -19.86 -3.61
CA GLY A 78 -7.04 -21.13 -3.87
C GLY A 78 -8.40 -20.94 -4.55
N GLU A 79 -9.23 -20.03 -4.03
CA GLU A 79 -10.53 -19.71 -4.61
C GLU A 79 -10.43 -19.07 -6.00
N ILE A 80 -9.39 -18.26 -6.27
CA ILE A 80 -9.13 -17.74 -7.62
C ILE A 80 -8.84 -18.88 -8.59
N ARG A 81 -8.09 -19.89 -8.19
CA ARG A 81 -7.80 -21.06 -9.04
C ARG A 81 -9.04 -21.89 -9.31
N GLU A 82 -9.93 -22.03 -8.33
CA GLU A 82 -11.22 -22.72 -8.50
C GLU A 82 -12.17 -21.97 -9.45
N LEU A 83 -12.27 -20.66 -9.30
CA LEU A 83 -13.18 -19.79 -10.04
C LEU A 83 -12.66 -19.41 -11.44
N GLY A 84 -11.36 -19.58 -11.68
CA GLY A 84 -10.67 -19.19 -12.89
C GLY A 84 -10.07 -17.79 -12.84
N LEU A 85 -9.05 -17.56 -13.69
CA LEU A 85 -8.22 -16.32 -13.70
C LEU A 85 -9.01 -15.04 -14.00
N ASP A 86 -10.20 -15.14 -14.56
CA ASP A 86 -11.10 -13.99 -14.78
C ASP A 86 -11.59 -13.36 -13.46
N HIS A 87 -11.53 -14.11 -12.36
CA HIS A 87 -11.83 -13.62 -11.02
C HIS A 87 -10.59 -13.02 -10.29
N ALA A 88 -9.38 -13.23 -10.83
CA ALA A 88 -8.18 -12.67 -10.21
C ALA A 88 -8.20 -11.14 -10.25
N PRO A 89 -7.75 -10.44 -9.19
CA PRO A 89 -7.52 -9.00 -9.25
C PRO A 89 -6.43 -8.66 -10.27
N ASP A 90 -6.48 -7.46 -10.84
CA ASP A 90 -5.40 -6.99 -11.73
C ASP A 90 -4.19 -6.51 -10.92
N PHE A 91 -4.45 -6.04 -9.68
CA PHE A 91 -3.40 -5.68 -8.75
C PHE A 91 -3.85 -5.88 -7.30
N ILE A 92 -2.86 -6.07 -6.42
CA ILE A 92 -3.04 -6.06 -4.97
C ILE A 92 -2.09 -5.02 -4.39
N THR A 93 -2.63 -4.06 -3.64
CA THR A 93 -1.81 -3.15 -2.85
C THR A 93 -1.66 -3.73 -1.44
N VAL A 94 -0.46 -4.20 -1.12
CA VAL A 94 -0.13 -4.57 0.26
C VAL A 94 0.28 -3.32 1.02
N ASP A 95 -0.45 -3.03 2.08
CA ASP A 95 -0.15 -1.94 3.01
C ASP A 95 0.40 -2.54 4.30
N GLY A 96 1.59 -2.14 4.71
CA GLY A 96 2.17 -2.62 5.95
C GLY A 96 1.38 -2.14 7.19
N ALA A 97 1.60 -2.81 8.32
CA ALA A 97 1.07 -2.38 9.61
C ALA A 97 1.60 -1.00 10.01
N GLU A 98 2.74 -0.61 9.44
CA GLU A 98 3.41 0.64 9.75
C GLU A 98 2.61 1.86 9.32
N GLY A 99 2.62 2.87 10.15
CA GLY A 99 2.08 4.17 9.84
C GLY A 99 0.62 4.31 10.23
N GLY A 100 0.01 5.25 9.62
CA GLY A 100 -1.29 5.78 9.89
C GLY A 100 -1.25 7.29 9.81
N THR A 101 -2.41 7.91 9.75
CA THR A 101 -2.56 9.37 9.85
C THR A 101 -3.06 9.73 11.22
N GLY A 102 -3.10 11.01 11.58
CA GLY A 102 -3.78 11.44 12.81
C GLY A 102 -5.28 11.09 12.87
N ALA A 103 -5.87 10.66 11.76
CA ALA A 103 -7.24 10.13 11.70
C ALA A 103 -7.32 8.63 12.04
N ALA A 104 -6.20 7.92 12.08
CA ALA A 104 -6.16 6.54 12.53
C ALA A 104 -6.22 6.46 14.06
N PRO A 105 -6.93 5.50 14.63
CA PRO A 105 -6.87 5.25 16.07
C PRO A 105 -5.43 4.92 16.49
N MET A 106 -4.92 5.67 17.48
CA MET A 106 -3.54 5.51 17.97
C MET A 106 -3.18 4.06 18.33
N PRO A 107 -4.04 3.27 19.00
CA PRO A 107 -3.73 1.88 19.33
C PRO A 107 -3.57 0.94 18.13
N LEU A 108 -3.99 1.38 16.94
CA LEU A 108 -3.91 0.58 15.71
C LEU A 108 -2.76 1.03 14.80
N MET A 109 -2.00 2.05 15.21
CA MET A 109 -0.87 2.54 14.45
C MET A 109 0.37 1.72 14.78
N ASP A 110 1.06 1.32 13.73
CA ASP A 110 2.35 0.63 13.75
C ASP A 110 2.33 -0.83 14.27
N ASP A 111 1.44 -1.22 15.16
CA ASP A 111 1.52 -2.50 15.90
C ASP A 111 0.47 -3.54 15.51
N MET A 112 -0.56 -3.15 14.73
CA MET A 112 -1.64 -4.06 14.35
C MET A 112 -1.55 -4.46 12.88
N GLY A 113 -1.33 -5.74 12.64
CA GLY A 113 -1.08 -6.32 11.33
C GLY A 113 0.41 -6.63 11.09
N ILE A 114 0.72 -7.18 9.94
CA ILE A 114 2.08 -7.60 9.58
C ILE A 114 2.81 -6.43 8.92
N ALA A 115 4.05 -6.16 9.34
CA ALA A 115 4.89 -5.12 8.77
C ALA A 115 5.15 -5.35 7.27
N LEU A 116 5.36 -4.28 6.50
CA LEU A 116 5.57 -4.40 5.05
C LEU A 116 6.79 -5.27 4.71
N ARG A 117 7.84 -5.22 5.53
CA ARG A 117 9.04 -6.02 5.32
C ARG A 117 8.80 -7.53 5.41
N GLU A 118 7.70 -7.93 6.01
CA GLU A 118 7.27 -9.33 6.12
C GLU A 118 6.10 -9.63 5.18
N SER A 119 5.09 -8.74 5.10
CA SER A 119 3.88 -8.97 4.31
C SER A 119 4.13 -8.89 2.80
N LEU A 120 5.09 -8.07 2.34
CA LEU A 120 5.40 -7.97 0.91
C LEU A 120 6.02 -9.25 0.34
N PRO A 121 7.10 -9.81 0.93
CA PRO A 121 7.62 -11.10 0.45
C PRO A 121 6.58 -12.22 0.56
N MET A 122 5.80 -12.25 1.64
CA MET A 122 4.72 -13.22 1.81
C MET A 122 3.70 -13.16 0.67
N LEU A 123 3.23 -11.96 0.29
CA LEU A 123 2.30 -11.80 -0.83
C LEU A 123 2.91 -12.26 -2.15
N VAL A 124 4.15 -11.83 -2.45
CA VAL A 124 4.84 -12.18 -3.70
C VAL A 124 5.04 -13.70 -3.79
N ASP A 125 5.48 -14.32 -2.71
CA ASP A 125 5.73 -15.76 -2.65
C ASP A 125 4.43 -16.57 -2.79
N GLN A 126 3.36 -16.15 -2.14
CA GLN A 126 2.05 -16.79 -2.29
C GLN A 126 1.50 -16.65 -3.72
N LEU A 127 1.64 -15.49 -4.35
CA LEU A 127 1.26 -15.31 -5.76
C LEU A 127 2.06 -16.24 -6.68
N THR A 128 3.36 -16.39 -6.44
CA THR A 128 4.24 -17.28 -7.21
C THR A 128 3.85 -18.74 -7.01
N ALA A 129 3.68 -19.17 -5.75
CA ALA A 129 3.28 -20.53 -5.42
C ALA A 129 1.94 -20.95 -6.05
N HIS A 130 1.01 -20.01 -6.23
CA HIS A 130 -0.29 -20.26 -6.86
C HIS A 130 -0.30 -20.00 -8.38
N GLY A 131 0.84 -19.67 -9.02
CA GLY A 131 0.91 -19.37 -10.44
C GLY A 131 0.19 -18.08 -10.85
N LEU A 132 0.01 -17.14 -9.91
CA LEU A 132 -0.74 -15.90 -10.11
C LEU A 132 0.18 -14.68 -10.28
N ARG A 133 1.49 -14.83 -10.08
CA ARG A 133 2.43 -13.69 -10.03
C ARG A 133 2.44 -12.86 -11.32
N ASP A 134 2.37 -13.51 -12.48
CA ASP A 134 2.36 -12.80 -13.77
C ASP A 134 1.02 -12.13 -14.08
N ARG A 135 -0.05 -12.65 -13.49
CA ARG A 135 -1.41 -12.11 -13.67
C ARG A 135 -1.70 -10.93 -12.75
N VAL A 136 -1.16 -10.92 -11.53
CA VAL A 136 -1.48 -9.95 -10.49
C VAL A 136 -0.30 -9.03 -10.23
N ARG A 137 -0.49 -7.72 -10.42
CA ARG A 137 0.53 -6.72 -10.08
C ARG A 137 0.55 -6.43 -8.58
N VAL A 138 1.74 -6.28 -8.04
CA VAL A 138 1.93 -5.98 -6.61
C VAL A 138 2.33 -4.52 -6.42
N ILE A 139 1.56 -3.81 -5.61
CA ILE A 139 1.85 -2.42 -5.21
C ILE A 139 2.24 -2.44 -3.74
N ALA A 140 3.47 -2.04 -3.42
CA ALA A 140 3.94 -1.94 -2.05
C ALA A 140 3.62 -0.58 -1.43
N SER A 141 3.09 -0.56 -0.21
CA SER A 141 2.75 0.63 0.57
C SER A 141 3.08 0.40 2.05
N GLY A 142 3.80 1.32 2.67
CA GLY A 142 4.16 1.24 4.09
C GLY A 142 5.50 1.94 4.38
N LYS A 143 5.47 3.21 4.75
CA LYS A 143 6.65 4.04 5.10
C LYS A 143 7.82 3.97 4.09
N LEU A 144 7.56 3.72 2.82
CA LEU A 144 8.58 3.73 1.76
C LEU A 144 8.92 5.19 1.40
N ILE A 145 9.89 5.77 2.10
CA ILE A 145 10.20 7.20 2.08
C ILE A 145 11.48 7.47 1.32
N THR A 146 12.49 6.62 1.52
CA THR A 146 13.83 6.78 0.92
C THR A 146 13.97 5.97 -0.36
N PRO A 147 14.90 6.34 -1.24
CA PRO A 147 15.21 5.53 -2.43
C PRO A 147 15.59 4.09 -2.10
N THR A 148 16.27 3.88 -0.98
CA THR A 148 16.67 2.55 -0.50
C THR A 148 15.46 1.70 -0.12
N ASP A 149 14.45 2.30 0.55
CA ASP A 149 13.22 1.59 0.88
C ASP A 149 12.46 1.17 -0.39
N VAL A 150 12.39 2.08 -1.38
CA VAL A 150 11.77 1.80 -2.68
C VAL A 150 12.52 0.70 -3.41
N ALA A 151 13.85 0.79 -3.51
CA ALA A 151 14.69 -0.23 -4.15
C ALA A 151 14.53 -1.59 -3.46
N TRP A 152 14.47 -1.63 -2.12
CA TRP A 152 14.20 -2.85 -1.38
C TRP A 152 12.85 -3.48 -1.78
N ALA A 153 11.79 -2.69 -1.85
CA ALA A 153 10.47 -3.18 -2.23
C ALA A 153 10.47 -3.77 -3.66
N LEU A 154 11.18 -3.12 -4.59
CA LEU A 154 11.37 -3.61 -5.95
C LEU A 154 12.19 -4.92 -5.97
N CYS A 155 13.25 -5.01 -5.14
CA CYS A 155 14.03 -6.23 -5.00
C CYS A 155 13.20 -7.42 -4.49
N ILE A 156 12.23 -7.19 -3.63
CA ILE A 156 11.30 -8.24 -3.14
C ILE A 156 10.37 -8.71 -4.25
N GLY A 157 10.04 -7.84 -5.20
CA GLY A 157 9.14 -8.15 -6.32
C GLY A 157 7.91 -7.26 -6.39
N ALA A 158 7.90 -6.07 -5.80
CA ALA A 158 6.86 -5.09 -6.08
C ALA A 158 6.96 -4.60 -7.53
N ASP A 159 5.82 -4.48 -8.21
CA ASP A 159 5.76 -3.86 -9.55
C ASP A 159 5.68 -2.33 -9.44
N PHE A 160 5.05 -1.83 -8.37
CA PHE A 160 4.87 -0.42 -8.08
C PHE A 160 5.02 -0.14 -6.59
N VAL A 161 5.34 1.11 -6.27
CA VAL A 161 5.47 1.59 -4.89
C VAL A 161 4.59 2.82 -4.68
N ALA A 162 3.85 2.83 -3.58
CA ALA A 162 3.10 3.98 -3.11
C ALA A 162 3.80 4.61 -1.90
N SER A 163 4.25 5.86 -2.03
CA SER A 163 4.87 6.64 -0.96
C SER A 163 3.93 7.77 -0.54
N ALA A 164 3.29 7.66 0.61
CA ALA A 164 2.45 8.74 1.14
C ALA A 164 3.25 9.68 2.05
N ARG A 165 3.97 9.14 3.02
CA ARG A 165 4.66 9.92 4.06
C ARG A 165 5.79 10.79 3.50
N GLY A 166 6.55 10.30 2.54
CA GLY A 166 7.59 11.07 1.88
C GLY A 166 7.03 12.33 1.21
N PHE A 167 5.93 12.19 0.48
CA PHE A 167 5.23 13.33 -0.11
C PHE A 167 4.65 14.29 0.92
N MET A 168 4.12 13.78 2.05
CA MET A 168 3.68 14.63 3.15
C MET A 168 4.83 15.44 3.76
N PHE A 169 6.02 14.85 3.90
CA PHE A 169 7.22 15.58 4.35
C PHE A 169 7.64 16.65 3.34
N ALA A 170 7.58 16.35 2.05
CA ALA A 170 7.84 17.36 1.01
C ALA A 170 6.87 18.54 1.09
N LEU A 171 5.59 18.31 1.44
CA LEU A 171 4.61 19.35 1.73
C LEU A 171 4.96 20.15 3.00
N GLY A 172 5.79 19.62 3.90
CA GLY A 172 6.15 20.26 5.17
C GLY A 172 5.43 19.69 6.39
N CYS A 173 4.91 18.46 6.30
CA CYS A 173 4.36 17.77 7.47
C CYS A 173 5.46 17.51 8.50
N ILE A 174 5.22 17.89 9.75
CA ILE A 174 6.13 17.70 10.89
C ILE A 174 5.69 16.56 11.83
N GLN A 175 4.74 15.74 11.40
CA GLN A 175 4.16 14.65 12.20
C GLN A 175 3.57 15.08 13.56
N ALA A 176 2.96 16.24 13.62
CA ALA A 176 2.30 16.72 14.84
C ALA A 176 1.10 15.86 15.28
N LEU A 177 0.66 14.90 14.43
CA LEU A 177 -0.46 13.97 14.66
C LEU A 177 -1.79 14.63 15.06
N GLN A 178 -2.00 15.87 14.60
CA GLN A 178 -3.22 16.65 14.86
C GLN A 178 -4.14 16.73 13.63
N CYS A 179 -3.98 15.80 12.69
CA CYS A 179 -4.71 15.82 11.41
C CYS A 179 -6.24 15.75 11.58
N ASN A 180 -6.71 15.09 12.61
CA ASN A 180 -8.13 14.95 12.94
C ASN A 180 -8.70 16.10 13.79
N ARG A 181 -7.86 16.95 14.39
CA ARG A 181 -8.27 17.97 15.35
C ARG A 181 -8.52 19.35 14.76
N ASN A 182 -8.36 19.51 13.45
CA ASN A 182 -8.43 20.81 12.75
C ASN A 182 -7.38 21.85 13.21
N THR A 183 -6.30 21.40 13.86
CA THR A 183 -5.25 22.22 14.45
C THR A 183 -3.87 21.92 13.87
N CYS A 184 -3.81 21.41 12.62
CA CYS A 184 -2.54 21.13 11.96
C CYS A 184 -1.67 22.39 11.89
N PRO A 185 -0.49 22.41 12.57
CA PRO A 185 0.31 23.62 12.69
C PRO A 185 0.95 24.07 11.37
N THR A 186 1.05 23.16 10.39
CA THR A 186 1.62 23.45 9.07
C THR A 186 0.56 23.76 8.01
N GLY A 187 -0.71 23.82 8.39
CA GLY A 187 -1.80 24.20 7.49
C GLY A 187 -2.29 23.11 6.53
N ILE A 188 -1.65 21.91 6.54
CA ILE A 188 -1.91 20.88 5.51
C ILE A 188 -3.29 20.23 5.70
N THR A 189 -3.69 19.96 6.95
CA THR A 189 -4.91 19.18 7.24
C THR A 189 -5.87 19.94 8.15
N THR A 190 -6.03 21.24 7.95
CA THR A 190 -6.90 22.10 8.75
C THR A 190 -7.78 22.99 7.84
N HIS A 191 -8.95 23.38 8.33
CA HIS A 191 -9.81 24.41 7.75
C HIS A 191 -9.63 25.78 8.44
N ASN A 192 -8.75 25.90 9.42
CA ASN A 192 -8.42 27.16 10.06
C ASN A 192 -7.61 28.03 9.09
N GLU A 193 -8.17 29.15 8.64
CA GLU A 193 -7.57 30.05 7.65
C GLU A 193 -6.19 30.57 8.07
N LYS A 194 -5.99 30.86 9.36
CA LYS A 194 -4.68 31.32 9.85
C LYS A 194 -3.62 30.23 9.68
N LEU A 195 -3.96 28.97 10.00
CA LEU A 195 -3.04 27.85 9.86
C LEU A 195 -2.84 27.47 8.39
N GLN A 196 -3.87 27.56 7.55
CA GLN A 196 -3.78 27.29 6.11
C GLN A 196 -2.77 28.18 5.39
N ARG A 197 -2.49 29.37 5.89
CA ARG A 197 -1.42 30.25 5.35
C ARG A 197 -0.04 29.60 5.37
N GLY A 198 0.19 28.59 6.21
CA GLY A 198 1.40 27.78 6.23
C GLY A 198 1.56 26.84 5.01
N LEU A 199 0.46 26.55 4.33
CA LEU A 199 0.46 25.78 3.09
C LEU A 199 0.43 26.71 1.89
N HIS A 200 1.60 27.09 1.37
CA HIS A 200 1.70 27.91 0.16
C HIS A 200 1.79 26.99 -1.08
N PRO A 201 0.71 26.84 -1.88
CA PRO A 201 0.63 25.79 -2.91
C PRO A 201 1.76 25.83 -3.93
N ALA A 202 2.11 27.01 -4.47
CA ALA A 202 3.15 27.13 -5.49
C ALA A 202 4.52 26.63 -5.01
N SER A 203 4.95 27.07 -3.81
CA SER A 203 6.24 26.64 -3.26
C SER A 203 6.22 25.16 -2.83
N LYS A 204 5.09 24.66 -2.35
CA LYS A 204 4.95 23.25 -1.95
C LYS A 204 4.89 22.32 -3.15
N ALA A 205 4.26 22.73 -4.25
CA ALA A 205 4.24 21.97 -5.50
C ALA A 205 5.65 21.70 -6.02
N GLU A 206 6.55 22.73 -6.02
CA GLU A 206 7.94 22.54 -6.43
C GLU A 206 8.70 21.56 -5.53
N ARG A 207 8.51 21.64 -4.20
CA ARG A 207 9.13 20.69 -3.27
C ARG A 207 8.67 19.26 -3.50
N VAL A 208 7.37 19.06 -3.74
CA VAL A 208 6.78 17.75 -4.05
C VAL A 208 7.35 17.20 -5.37
N ALA A 209 7.40 18.04 -6.40
CA ALA A 209 7.98 17.66 -7.69
C ALA A 209 9.46 17.30 -7.55
N GLN A 210 10.22 18.07 -6.78
CA GLN A 210 11.65 17.80 -6.53
C GLN A 210 11.85 16.48 -5.77
N TYR A 211 11.04 16.21 -4.73
CA TYR A 211 11.08 14.92 -4.03
C TYR A 211 10.81 13.76 -4.99
N ALA A 212 9.79 13.85 -5.82
CA ALA A 212 9.46 12.81 -6.78
C ALA A 212 10.60 12.57 -7.79
N ARG A 213 11.17 13.63 -8.35
CA ARG A 213 12.32 13.56 -9.29
C ARG A 213 13.54 12.92 -8.64
N ASN A 214 13.90 13.36 -7.44
CA ASN A 214 15.06 12.84 -6.72
C ASN A 214 14.87 11.37 -6.34
N LEU A 215 13.70 11.00 -5.79
CA LEU A 215 13.38 9.62 -5.45
C LEU A 215 13.55 8.70 -6.67
N THR A 216 12.98 9.07 -7.81
CA THR A 216 13.07 8.27 -9.04
C THR A 216 14.50 8.19 -9.57
N LYS A 217 15.22 9.32 -9.58
CA LYS A 217 16.62 9.39 -10.02
C LYS A 217 17.52 8.50 -9.18
N GLU A 218 17.40 8.57 -7.85
CA GLU A 218 18.25 7.82 -6.94
C GLU A 218 17.95 6.30 -6.95
N VAL A 219 16.69 5.91 -7.13
CA VAL A 219 16.34 4.51 -7.38
C VAL A 219 16.99 4.00 -8.68
N GLY A 220 17.05 4.83 -9.72
CA GLY A 220 17.76 4.52 -10.95
C GLY A 220 19.26 4.35 -10.72
N ILE A 221 19.89 5.21 -9.92
CA ILE A 221 21.31 5.10 -9.54
C ILE A 221 21.57 3.78 -8.80
N ILE A 222 20.70 3.40 -7.84
CA ILE A 222 20.82 2.13 -7.13
C ILE A 222 20.74 0.96 -8.11
N ALA A 223 19.79 0.98 -9.05
CA ALA A 223 19.64 -0.07 -10.05
C ALA A 223 20.90 -0.21 -10.91
N HIS A 224 21.45 0.90 -11.43
CA HIS A 224 22.68 0.89 -12.20
C HIS A 224 23.88 0.40 -11.39
N ALA A 225 23.98 0.79 -10.11
CA ALA A 225 25.04 0.27 -9.21
C ALA A 225 24.93 -1.24 -8.98
N CYS A 226 23.72 -1.80 -9.06
CA CYS A 226 23.48 -3.26 -9.04
C CYS A 226 23.72 -3.94 -10.39
N GLY A 227 24.13 -3.22 -11.44
CA GLY A 227 24.39 -3.77 -12.76
C GLY A 227 23.15 -4.02 -13.64
N VAL A 228 21.99 -3.45 -13.27
CA VAL A 228 20.77 -3.58 -14.07
C VAL A 228 20.43 -2.25 -14.76
N THR A 229 19.89 -2.33 -15.99
CA THR A 229 19.59 -1.16 -16.82
C THR A 229 18.35 -0.38 -16.40
N SER A 230 17.51 -0.97 -15.55
CA SER A 230 16.33 -0.30 -15.00
C SER A 230 15.97 -0.85 -13.63
N ALA A 231 15.22 -0.07 -12.88
CA ALA A 231 14.74 -0.48 -11.55
C ALA A 231 13.84 -1.74 -11.59
N ARG A 232 13.25 -2.08 -12.72
CA ARG A 232 12.47 -3.31 -12.90
C ARG A 232 13.33 -4.58 -12.98
N GLY A 233 14.63 -4.45 -13.22
CA GLY A 233 15.59 -5.56 -13.17
C GLY A 233 16.07 -5.88 -11.76
N LEU A 234 15.72 -5.09 -10.76
CA LEU A 234 16.07 -5.38 -9.38
C LEU A 234 15.37 -6.65 -8.90
N ASN A 235 16.10 -7.50 -8.18
CA ASN A 235 15.61 -8.74 -7.60
C ASN A 235 16.30 -9.03 -6.25
N ARG A 236 15.91 -10.10 -5.60
CA ARG A 236 16.37 -10.45 -4.24
C ARG A 236 17.88 -10.67 -4.10
N SER A 237 18.60 -10.94 -5.21
CA SER A 237 20.06 -11.09 -5.17
C SER A 237 20.81 -9.75 -5.04
N HIS A 238 20.17 -8.63 -5.39
CA HIS A 238 20.78 -7.30 -5.38
C HIS A 238 20.73 -6.61 -4.00
N ALA A 239 19.95 -7.12 -3.07
CA ALA A 239 19.80 -6.51 -1.75
C ALA A 239 20.35 -7.39 -0.64
N ARG A 240 20.80 -6.75 0.43
CA ARG A 240 21.27 -7.41 1.66
C ARG A 240 20.61 -6.76 2.87
N VAL A 241 20.40 -7.53 3.91
CA VAL A 241 19.87 -7.06 5.20
C VAL A 241 20.97 -7.13 6.25
N ILE A 242 21.22 -6.04 6.94
CA ILE A 242 22.14 -5.99 8.07
C ILE A 242 21.38 -6.49 9.30
N ARG A 243 21.97 -7.48 9.98
CA ARG A 243 21.47 -8.03 11.23
C ARG A 243 22.01 -7.24 12.43
N GLU A 244 21.44 -7.47 13.60
CA GLU A 244 21.84 -6.79 14.85
C GLU A 244 23.33 -6.98 15.19
N ASN A 245 23.93 -8.09 14.80
CA ASN A 245 25.38 -8.36 14.96
C ASN A 245 26.27 -7.61 13.96
N GLY A 246 25.71 -6.72 13.14
CA GLY A 246 26.42 -5.96 12.11
C GLY A 246 26.76 -6.72 10.83
N LEU A 247 26.49 -8.01 10.75
CA LEU A 247 26.73 -8.82 9.54
C LEU A 247 25.55 -8.72 8.58
N SER A 248 25.84 -8.66 7.29
CA SER A 248 24.81 -8.64 6.25
C SER A 248 24.50 -10.04 5.72
N VAL A 249 23.22 -10.29 5.42
CA VAL A 249 22.70 -11.50 4.79
C VAL A 249 22.07 -11.15 3.46
N PRO A 250 22.30 -11.89 2.37
CA PRO A 250 21.59 -11.69 1.12
C PRO A 250 20.08 -11.80 1.31
N LEU A 251 19.32 -10.93 0.66
CA LEU A 251 17.86 -10.94 0.74
C LEU A 251 17.29 -12.26 0.18
N SER A 252 17.93 -12.81 -0.86
CA SER A 252 17.60 -14.11 -1.44
C SER A 252 17.78 -15.29 -0.49
N SER A 253 18.66 -15.16 0.53
CA SER A 253 18.81 -16.20 1.57
C SER A 253 17.73 -16.10 2.64
N LEU A 254 17.18 -14.90 2.88
CA LEU A 254 16.07 -14.70 3.82
C LEU A 254 14.73 -15.04 3.20
N TYR A 255 14.58 -14.74 1.92
CA TYR A 255 13.39 -14.98 1.10
C TYR A 255 13.82 -15.69 -0.18
N PRO A 256 14.04 -17.02 -0.14
CA PRO A 256 14.35 -17.80 -1.34
C PRO A 256 13.26 -17.65 -2.40
N GLU A 257 13.64 -17.61 -3.66
CA GLU A 257 12.64 -17.58 -4.74
C GLU A 257 11.89 -18.92 -4.75
N LEU A 258 10.57 -18.83 -4.65
CA LEU A 258 9.72 -19.99 -4.83
C LEU A 258 9.58 -20.27 -6.32
N LEU A 259 9.76 -21.52 -6.71
CA LEU A 259 9.41 -21.99 -8.05
C LEU A 259 7.88 -22.14 -8.12
N PRO A 260 7.27 -21.81 -9.27
CA PRO A 260 5.86 -22.08 -9.49
C PRO A 260 5.57 -23.58 -9.26
N VAL A 261 4.49 -23.89 -8.55
CA VAL A 261 4.05 -25.27 -8.43
C VAL A 261 3.67 -25.76 -9.84
N PRO A 262 4.24 -26.87 -10.34
CA PRO A 262 3.86 -27.40 -11.64
C PRO A 262 2.35 -27.59 -11.69
N GLU A 263 1.73 -27.17 -12.79
CA GLU A 263 0.33 -27.50 -13.03
C GLU A 263 0.17 -29.02 -12.96
N LYS A 264 -0.75 -29.49 -12.13
CA LYS A 264 -1.16 -30.90 -12.20
C LYS A 264 -1.61 -31.14 -13.63
N GLN A 265 -0.84 -31.92 -14.39
CA GLN A 265 -1.33 -32.45 -15.65
C GLN A 265 -2.68 -33.10 -15.34
N SER A 266 -3.73 -32.58 -15.92
CA SER A 266 -5.04 -33.25 -15.93
C SER A 266 -4.80 -34.56 -16.66
N ASP A 267 -4.81 -35.66 -15.92
CA ASP A 267 -4.95 -37.00 -16.52
C ASP A 267 -6.25 -36.98 -17.32
N VAL A 268 -6.11 -36.72 -18.60
CA VAL A 268 -7.17 -36.99 -19.59
C VAL A 268 -7.11 -38.49 -19.83
N SER A 269 -7.89 -39.20 -19.11
CA SER A 269 -8.25 -40.59 -19.40
C SER A 269 -9.56 -40.65 -20.18
#